data_e2c608a6e18eb6aaf350bf2c57b8b5c4
#
_entry.id   e2c608a6e18eb6aaf350bf2c57b8b5c4
#
_cell.length_a   1.000
_cell.length_b   1.000
_cell.length_c   1.000
_cell.angle_alpha   90.00
_cell.angle_beta   90.00
_cell.angle_gamma   90.00
#
_symmetry.space_group_name_H-M   'P 1'
#
loop_
_entity.id
_entity.type
_entity.pdbx_description
1 polymer ?
#
loop_
_entity_poly.entity_id
_entity_poly.type
_entity_poly.pdbx_seq_one_letter_code
_entity_poly.pdbx_strand_id
1 'polypeptide(L)'
;MISPHLASITLCSKLKTITEAAIRPISFLLLSFLFASCSSLPPSSQVRSNTGLGAPEQITPEASATPSLPSPLDKLSPEDPTDVWERLRNGFTLTVNYGHPSVARQLKRYRQQQDYFDLVRDRAQPFLFEVIEQVEQRGLPLELALIPFVESAFNPDAYSHRNAAGLWQFVSATGRSYGLEQTWWIDERRDPMKATRAALDYLESLYAEFDQDWLLALAAYNTGSGNVRRALRKQKKITNDQGYSRFWELKLSGETRDHIPRILALALVVENPKEHGIKLLPIANKKYLYRVTLSAQIDLSLAARLAD
;
A
#
# COMPACT_ATOMS: atom_id res chain seq x y z
N MET A 1 59.43 -24.53 -21.77
CA MET A 1 60.06 -24.60 -20.45
C MET A 1 58.99 -24.24 -19.43
N ILE A 2 58.57 -25.29 -18.67
CA ILE A 2 58.31 -25.30 -17.22
C ILE A 2 57.12 -24.42 -16.75
N SER A 3 56.11 -24.87 -16.21
CA SER A 3 55.52 -26.00 -15.44
C SER A 3 54.43 -25.41 -14.51
N PRO A 4 53.36 -26.09 -14.22
CA PRO A 4 52.18 -25.54 -13.49
C PRO A 4 52.31 -25.84 -11.98
N HIS A 5 51.69 -25.00 -11.16
CA HIS A 5 51.42 -25.32 -9.76
C HIS A 5 49.92 -25.47 -9.48
N LEU A 6 49.57 -26.72 -9.17
CA LEU A 6 48.35 -27.13 -8.48
C LEU A 6 48.33 -26.52 -7.05
N ALA A 7 47.22 -26.04 -6.61
CA ALA A 7 46.93 -25.81 -5.18
C ALA A 7 45.62 -26.48 -4.81
N SER A 8 45.73 -27.35 -3.82
CA SER A 8 44.77 -28.31 -3.31
C SER A 8 43.55 -27.70 -2.66
N ILE A 9 42.41 -28.33 -2.91
CA ILE A 9 41.16 -28.12 -2.16
C ILE A 9 41.21 -28.97 -0.90
N THR A 10 41.10 -28.35 0.26
CA THR A 10 40.90 -29.04 1.54
C THR A 10 39.46 -28.94 1.97
N LEU A 11 38.75 -30.05 1.86
CA LEU A 11 37.42 -30.28 2.38
C LEU A 11 37.54 -30.55 3.89
N CYS A 12 36.89 -29.75 4.75
CA CYS A 12 36.78 -30.01 6.17
C CYS A 12 35.34 -30.30 6.54
N SER A 13 35.04 -31.59 6.67
CA SER A 13 33.80 -32.14 7.24
C SER A 13 33.82 -31.98 8.76
N LYS A 14 32.78 -31.34 9.34
CA LYS A 14 32.40 -31.57 10.72
C LYS A 14 30.87 -31.72 10.82
N LEU A 15 30.44 -32.99 10.83
CA LEU A 15 29.19 -33.40 11.46
C LEU A 15 29.30 -33.19 12.98
N LYS A 16 28.32 -32.55 13.58
CA LYS A 16 28.05 -32.71 15.01
C LYS A 16 26.58 -33.10 15.21
N THR A 17 26.43 -34.26 15.75
CA THR A 17 25.31 -34.98 16.33
C THR A 17 24.46 -34.05 17.22
N ILE A 18 23.13 -34.03 16.99
CA ILE A 18 22.14 -33.45 17.88
C ILE A 18 21.49 -34.60 18.65
N THR A 19 21.68 -34.58 19.96
CA THR A 19 21.05 -35.47 20.95
C THR A 19 19.63 -35.02 21.24
N GLU A 20 18.72 -36.01 21.27
CA GLU A 20 17.34 -35.90 21.73
C GLU A 20 17.25 -35.42 23.17
N ALA A 21 16.31 -34.52 23.46
CA ALA A 21 15.86 -34.21 24.82
C ALA A 21 14.34 -33.98 24.88
N ALA A 22 13.70 -35.02 25.40
CA ALA A 22 12.54 -35.00 26.28
C ALA A 22 11.32 -34.13 25.96
N ILE A 23 10.29 -34.78 25.45
CA ILE A 23 8.88 -34.37 25.43
C ILE A 23 8.27 -34.60 26.82
N ARG A 24 7.73 -33.54 27.45
CA ARG A 24 6.86 -33.65 28.61
C ARG A 24 5.42 -33.34 28.18
N PRO A 25 4.42 -34.17 28.51
CA PRO A 25 3.03 -33.90 28.22
C PRO A 25 2.44 -32.95 29.26
N ILE A 26 1.79 -31.88 28.82
CA ILE A 26 0.94 -31.01 29.66
C ILE A 26 -0.51 -31.47 29.49
N SER A 27 -1.09 -31.88 30.62
CA SER A 27 -2.48 -32.33 30.78
C SER A 27 -3.48 -31.25 30.36
N PHE A 28 -4.40 -31.62 29.48
CA PHE A 28 -5.63 -30.89 29.20
C PHE A 28 -6.64 -31.10 30.35
N LEU A 29 -7.01 -29.99 30.99
CA LEU A 29 -8.16 -29.93 31.87
C LEU A 29 -9.36 -29.41 31.07
N LEU A 30 -10.26 -30.33 30.72
CA LEU A 30 -11.57 -30.05 30.12
C LEU A 30 -12.50 -29.49 31.23
N LEU A 31 -12.91 -28.22 31.08
CA LEU A 31 -13.99 -27.63 31.85
C LEU A 31 -15.21 -27.44 30.94
N SER A 32 -16.17 -28.38 31.08
CA SER A 32 -17.46 -28.33 30.39
C SER A 32 -18.39 -27.35 31.13
N PHE A 33 -18.80 -26.28 30.46
CA PHE A 33 -19.94 -25.45 30.86
C PHE A 33 -21.13 -25.72 29.98
N LEU A 34 -22.12 -26.42 30.53
CA LEU A 34 -23.47 -26.54 30.00
C LEU A 34 -24.23 -25.25 30.32
N PHE A 35 -24.64 -24.53 29.31
CA PHE A 35 -25.71 -23.53 29.39
C PHE A 35 -26.89 -23.97 28.55
N ALA A 36 -27.95 -24.39 29.21
CA ALA A 36 -29.29 -24.52 28.64
C ALA A 36 -29.88 -23.11 28.52
N SER A 37 -30.35 -22.72 27.35
CA SER A 37 -31.22 -21.57 27.17
C SER A 37 -32.38 -21.92 26.28
N CYS A 38 -33.55 -21.71 26.85
CA CYS A 38 -34.86 -21.93 26.27
C CYS A 38 -35.12 -21.05 25.07
N SER A 39 -35.61 -21.63 24.00
CA SER A 39 -36.24 -21.02 22.85
C SER A 39 -37.61 -20.48 23.20
N SER A 40 -37.88 -19.22 22.86
CA SER A 40 -39.22 -18.70 22.65
C SER A 40 -39.33 -18.05 21.27
N LEU A 41 -40.11 -18.68 20.40
CA LEU A 41 -40.50 -18.18 19.10
C LEU A 41 -41.73 -17.25 19.27
N PRO A 42 -41.80 -16.10 18.61
CA PRO A 42 -43.03 -15.31 18.50
C PRO A 42 -43.96 -15.87 17.39
N PRO A 43 -45.27 -15.66 17.50
CA PRO A 43 -46.27 -16.27 16.62
C PRO A 43 -46.35 -15.55 15.28
N SER A 44 -46.60 -16.34 14.23
CA SER A 44 -46.90 -15.96 12.87
C SER A 44 -48.17 -15.08 12.74
N SER A 45 -48.02 -13.89 12.16
CA SER A 45 -49.15 -13.06 11.71
C SER A 45 -49.64 -13.54 10.34
N GLN A 46 -50.95 -13.78 10.28
CA GLN A 46 -51.69 -14.22 9.09
C GLN A 46 -51.67 -13.17 7.96
N VAL A 47 -51.36 -13.65 6.76
CA VAL A 47 -51.51 -12.89 5.52
C VAL A 47 -53.01 -12.89 5.13
N ARG A 48 -53.61 -11.71 5.08
CA ARG A 48 -54.92 -11.50 4.47
C ARG A 48 -54.72 -11.43 2.94
N SER A 49 -55.30 -12.37 2.25
CA SER A 49 -55.53 -12.36 0.80
C SER A 49 -56.58 -11.31 0.43
N ASN A 50 -56.20 -10.30 -0.34
CA ASN A 50 -57.16 -9.43 -1.00
C ASN A 50 -57.04 -9.66 -2.52
N THR A 51 -58.01 -10.34 -3.08
CA THR A 51 -58.23 -10.51 -4.50
C THR A 51 -58.91 -9.24 -5.05
N GLY A 52 -58.16 -8.49 -5.85
CA GLY A 52 -58.67 -7.39 -6.66
C GLY A 52 -58.15 -7.58 -8.10
N LEU A 53 -59.01 -8.08 -9.00
CA LEU A 53 -58.76 -8.14 -10.44
C LEU A 53 -58.78 -6.71 -11.01
N GLY A 54 -57.60 -6.18 -11.36
CA GLY A 54 -57.44 -5.00 -12.21
C GLY A 54 -56.82 -5.41 -13.53
N ALA A 55 -57.41 -4.94 -14.63
CA ALA A 55 -57.05 -5.24 -16.02
C ALA A 55 -55.59 -4.83 -16.35
N PRO A 56 -54.93 -5.47 -17.34
CA PRO A 56 -53.55 -5.14 -17.68
C PRO A 56 -53.45 -3.79 -18.41
N GLU A 57 -52.75 -2.85 -17.82
CA GLU A 57 -52.34 -1.61 -18.46
C GLU A 57 -51.19 -1.87 -19.44
N GLN A 58 -51.37 -1.47 -20.68
CA GLN A 58 -50.38 -1.61 -21.75
C GLN A 58 -49.18 -0.70 -21.45
N ILE A 59 -48.04 -1.26 -21.08
CA ILE A 59 -46.78 -0.56 -20.98
C ILE A 59 -46.18 -0.40 -22.37
N THR A 60 -46.24 0.80 -22.92
CA THR A 60 -45.44 1.20 -24.08
C THR A 60 -43.96 1.23 -23.68
N PRO A 61 -43.07 0.65 -24.47
CA PRO A 61 -41.64 0.73 -24.17
C PRO A 61 -41.13 2.15 -24.44
N GLU A 62 -40.92 2.92 -23.38
CA GLU A 62 -40.20 4.17 -23.45
C GLU A 62 -38.73 3.83 -23.78
N ALA A 63 -38.23 4.41 -24.87
CA ALA A 63 -36.87 4.21 -25.36
C ALA A 63 -35.90 4.65 -24.27
N SER A 64 -35.32 3.68 -23.55
CA SER A 64 -34.27 3.88 -22.58
C SER A 64 -33.04 4.47 -23.30
N ALA A 65 -32.83 5.77 -23.14
CA ALA A 65 -31.58 6.41 -23.55
C ALA A 65 -30.43 5.74 -22.81
N THR A 66 -29.57 5.07 -23.54
CA THR A 66 -28.32 4.51 -23.04
C THR A 66 -27.53 5.68 -22.42
N PRO A 67 -27.19 5.67 -21.12
CA PRO A 67 -26.35 6.70 -20.58
C PRO A 67 -24.96 6.58 -21.24
N SER A 68 -24.62 7.54 -22.09
CA SER A 68 -23.27 7.69 -22.61
C SER A 68 -22.34 7.92 -21.42
N LEU A 69 -21.36 7.01 -21.25
CA LEU A 69 -20.29 7.19 -20.28
C LEU A 69 -19.60 8.52 -20.60
N PRO A 70 -19.41 9.42 -19.63
CA PRO A 70 -18.69 10.68 -19.87
C PRO A 70 -17.27 10.37 -20.34
N SER A 71 -16.86 10.98 -21.43
CA SER A 71 -15.50 10.87 -21.94
C SER A 71 -14.52 11.32 -20.85
N PRO A 72 -13.45 10.55 -20.57
CA PRO A 72 -12.45 10.92 -19.56
C PRO A 72 -11.74 12.25 -19.83
N LEU A 73 -11.84 12.78 -21.06
CA LEU A 73 -11.18 14.02 -21.49
C LEU A 73 -11.98 15.28 -21.14
N ASP A 74 -13.26 15.17 -20.74
CA ASP A 74 -14.14 16.34 -20.57
C ASP A 74 -13.97 17.08 -19.23
N LYS A 75 -13.03 16.66 -18.36
CA LYS A 75 -12.84 17.25 -17.02
C LYS A 75 -11.47 17.87 -16.78
N LEU A 76 -10.53 17.80 -17.72
CA LEU A 76 -9.22 18.43 -17.56
C LEU A 76 -9.33 19.89 -17.98
N SER A 77 -9.02 20.81 -17.06
CA SER A 77 -8.76 22.21 -17.38
C SER A 77 -7.52 22.31 -18.28
N PRO A 78 -7.42 23.30 -19.18
CA PRO A 78 -6.20 23.55 -19.95
C PRO A 78 -4.95 23.77 -19.08
N GLU A 79 -5.11 24.05 -17.81
CA GLU A 79 -4.05 24.25 -16.81
C GLU A 79 -3.67 22.98 -16.05
N ASP A 80 -4.41 21.87 -16.23
CA ASP A 80 -4.10 20.63 -15.53
C ASP A 80 -2.85 19.95 -16.11
N PRO A 81 -1.95 19.42 -15.25
CA PRO A 81 -0.77 18.70 -15.71
C PRO A 81 -1.16 17.52 -16.62
N THR A 82 -0.52 17.42 -17.77
CA THR A 82 -0.72 16.29 -18.69
C THR A 82 0.05 15.05 -18.27
N ASP A 83 1.06 15.21 -17.40
CA ASP A 83 1.92 14.16 -16.88
C ASP A 83 1.77 14.03 -15.36
N VAL A 84 1.57 12.80 -14.89
CA VAL A 84 1.46 12.45 -13.48
C VAL A 84 2.68 12.90 -12.65
N TRP A 85 3.89 12.87 -13.25
CA TRP A 85 5.09 13.32 -12.56
C TRP A 85 5.07 14.82 -12.26
N GLU A 86 4.52 15.62 -13.15
CA GLU A 86 4.33 17.05 -12.93
C GLU A 86 3.32 17.30 -11.82
N ARG A 87 2.20 16.56 -11.81
CA ARG A 87 1.21 16.62 -10.74
C ARG A 87 1.82 16.28 -9.37
N LEU A 88 2.65 15.23 -9.28
CA LEU A 88 3.37 14.88 -8.06
C LEU A 88 4.28 16.01 -7.56
N ARG A 89 5.09 16.61 -8.44
CA ARG A 89 6.01 17.70 -8.08
C ARG A 89 5.29 18.88 -7.43
N ASN A 90 4.11 19.22 -7.96
CA ASN A 90 3.34 20.36 -7.48
C ASN A 90 2.79 20.19 -6.06
N GLY A 91 2.74 18.96 -5.55
CA GLY A 91 2.21 18.65 -4.22
C GLY A 91 3.25 18.15 -3.21
N PHE A 92 4.55 18.26 -3.49
CA PHE A 92 5.60 17.92 -2.53
C PHE A 92 5.72 18.99 -1.44
N THR A 93 5.69 18.57 -0.17
CA THR A 93 5.70 19.46 1.00
C THR A 93 6.74 19.08 2.06
N LEU A 94 7.37 17.90 1.97
CA LEU A 94 8.37 17.43 2.94
C LEU A 94 9.79 17.91 2.63
N THR A 95 9.93 18.96 1.83
CA THR A 95 11.17 19.44 1.22
C THR A 95 12.26 19.83 2.22
N VAL A 96 11.91 20.33 3.41
CA VAL A 96 12.86 20.66 4.47
C VAL A 96 13.79 19.48 4.84
N ASN A 97 13.31 18.25 4.67
CA ASN A 97 14.06 17.05 5.01
C ASN A 97 14.97 16.54 3.89
N TYR A 98 14.86 17.09 2.67
CA TYR A 98 15.62 16.62 1.51
C TYR A 98 17.12 16.83 1.64
N GLY A 99 17.55 17.89 2.35
CA GLY A 99 18.96 18.20 2.60
C GLY A 99 19.70 17.24 3.55
N HIS A 100 19.02 16.29 4.20
CA HIS A 100 19.67 15.41 5.16
C HIS A 100 20.66 14.44 4.48
N PRO A 101 21.89 14.20 5.06
CA PRO A 101 22.93 13.37 4.44
C PRO A 101 22.49 11.93 4.09
N SER A 102 21.53 11.38 4.84
CA SER A 102 20.98 10.06 4.56
C SER A 102 20.17 10.03 3.26
N VAL A 103 19.50 11.14 2.90
CA VAL A 103 18.79 11.29 1.64
C VAL A 103 19.78 11.32 0.48
N ALA A 104 20.85 12.13 0.59
CA ALA A 104 21.90 12.19 -0.43
C ALA A 104 22.54 10.82 -0.71
N ARG A 105 22.71 10.00 0.33
CA ARG A 105 23.21 8.62 0.18
C ARG A 105 22.28 7.73 -0.64
N GLN A 106 20.95 7.81 -0.42
CA GLN A 106 19.97 7.05 -1.21
C GLN A 106 19.83 7.58 -2.63
N LEU A 107 19.89 8.90 -2.80
CA LEU A 107 19.89 9.55 -4.10
C LEU A 107 21.05 9.05 -4.98
N LYS A 108 22.26 8.92 -4.40
CA LYS A 108 23.41 8.34 -5.11
C LYS A 108 23.13 6.91 -5.61
N ARG A 109 22.36 6.12 -4.87
CA ARG A 109 21.96 4.76 -5.29
C ARG A 109 20.97 4.82 -6.44
N TYR A 110 19.95 5.69 -6.37
CA TYR A 110 18.94 5.82 -7.42
C TYR A 110 19.51 6.28 -8.77
N ARG A 111 20.55 7.13 -8.78
CA ARG A 111 21.22 7.57 -10.00
C ARG A 111 21.78 6.43 -10.87
N GLN A 112 21.91 5.24 -10.33
CA GLN A 112 22.44 4.05 -11.01
C GLN A 112 21.35 3.01 -11.33
N GLN A 113 20.06 3.36 -11.21
CA GLN A 113 18.95 2.41 -11.25
C GLN A 113 17.91 2.76 -12.33
N GLN A 114 18.34 3.09 -13.55
CA GLN A 114 17.40 3.42 -14.63
C GLN A 114 16.39 2.30 -14.87
N ASP A 115 16.84 1.04 -14.90
CA ASP A 115 15.97 -0.13 -15.10
C ASP A 115 14.87 -0.24 -14.03
N TYR A 116 15.18 0.17 -12.79
CA TYR A 116 14.16 0.24 -11.74
C TYR A 116 13.08 1.26 -12.06
N PHE A 117 13.46 2.45 -12.54
CA PHE A 117 12.49 3.50 -12.89
C PHE A 117 11.62 3.10 -14.08
N ASP A 118 12.19 2.43 -15.08
CA ASP A 118 11.46 1.93 -16.23
C ASP A 118 10.44 0.86 -15.80
N LEU A 119 10.87 -0.12 -15.00
CA LEU A 119 9.99 -1.15 -14.45
C LEU A 119 8.85 -0.57 -13.63
N VAL A 120 9.17 0.35 -12.71
CA VAL A 120 8.16 0.91 -11.79
C VAL A 120 7.19 1.82 -12.53
N ARG A 121 7.66 2.56 -13.54
CA ARG A 121 6.80 3.36 -14.41
C ARG A 121 5.70 2.51 -15.03
N ASP A 122 6.06 1.36 -15.62
CA ASP A 122 5.09 0.48 -16.29
C ASP A 122 4.07 -0.10 -15.29
N ARG A 123 4.53 -0.47 -14.11
CA ARG A 123 3.66 -0.98 -13.04
C ARG A 123 2.78 0.09 -12.40
N ALA A 124 3.28 1.31 -12.28
CA ALA A 124 2.57 2.42 -11.66
C ALA A 124 1.49 3.01 -12.59
N GLN A 125 1.69 2.94 -13.90
CA GLN A 125 0.80 3.56 -14.90
C GLN A 125 -0.70 3.30 -14.66
N PRO A 126 -1.18 2.08 -14.37
CA PRO A 126 -2.62 1.86 -14.18
C PRO A 126 -3.15 2.35 -12.82
N PHE A 127 -2.30 2.65 -11.85
CA PHE A 127 -2.74 2.90 -10.47
C PHE A 127 -2.36 4.29 -9.94
N LEU A 128 -1.27 4.88 -10.42
CA LEU A 128 -0.66 6.07 -9.81
C LEU A 128 -1.59 7.28 -9.82
N PHE A 129 -2.37 7.47 -10.89
CA PHE A 129 -3.37 8.52 -10.95
C PHE A 129 -4.33 8.45 -9.75
N GLU A 130 -4.90 7.28 -9.50
CA GLU A 130 -5.87 7.08 -8.41
C GLU A 130 -5.23 7.20 -7.02
N VAL A 131 -3.96 6.78 -6.89
CA VAL A 131 -3.22 6.95 -5.63
C VAL A 131 -3.04 8.44 -5.34
N ILE A 132 -2.60 9.23 -6.32
CA ILE A 132 -2.43 10.68 -6.19
C ILE A 132 -3.77 11.34 -5.86
N GLU A 133 -4.83 10.99 -6.60
CA GLU A 133 -6.18 11.51 -6.39
C GLU A 133 -6.63 11.35 -4.93
N GLN A 134 -6.43 10.16 -4.35
CA GLN A 134 -6.79 9.90 -2.95
C GLN A 134 -5.92 10.68 -1.95
N VAL A 135 -4.64 10.90 -2.25
CA VAL A 135 -3.74 11.70 -1.39
C VAL A 135 -4.14 13.17 -1.43
N GLU A 136 -4.39 13.73 -2.62
CA GLU A 136 -4.82 15.13 -2.80
C GLU A 136 -6.18 15.43 -2.17
N GLN A 137 -7.17 14.54 -2.34
CA GLN A 137 -8.51 14.70 -1.76
C GLN A 137 -8.48 14.83 -0.23
N ARG A 138 -7.40 14.32 0.40
CA ARG A 138 -7.19 14.41 1.85
C ARG A 138 -6.28 15.57 2.26
N GLY A 139 -5.74 16.32 1.30
CA GLY A 139 -4.78 17.41 1.55
C GLY A 139 -3.45 16.91 2.15
N LEU A 140 -3.03 15.69 1.81
CA LEU A 140 -1.82 15.07 2.34
C LEU A 140 -0.61 15.35 1.44
N PRO A 141 0.63 15.29 1.98
CA PRO A 141 1.85 15.41 1.18
C PRO A 141 1.89 14.38 0.05
N LEU A 142 2.17 14.81 -1.18
CA LEU A 142 2.21 13.90 -2.33
C LEU A 142 3.41 12.94 -2.30
N GLU A 143 4.41 13.18 -1.47
CA GLU A 143 5.46 12.19 -1.17
C GLU A 143 4.89 10.87 -0.67
N LEU A 144 3.70 10.86 -0.05
CA LEU A 144 3.05 9.63 0.41
C LEU A 144 2.67 8.71 -0.76
N ALA A 145 2.37 9.26 -1.93
CA ALA A 145 2.14 8.47 -3.15
C ALA A 145 3.38 7.73 -3.64
N LEU A 146 4.57 8.06 -3.12
CA LEU A 146 5.83 7.39 -3.42
C LEU A 146 6.10 6.15 -2.53
N ILE A 147 5.32 5.93 -1.48
CA ILE A 147 5.49 4.75 -0.60
C ILE A 147 5.40 3.43 -1.37
N PRO A 148 4.42 3.18 -2.25
CA PRO A 148 4.35 1.95 -3.03
C PRO A 148 5.57 1.68 -3.92
N PHE A 149 6.27 2.72 -4.37
CA PHE A 149 7.53 2.57 -5.10
C PHE A 149 8.59 1.87 -4.24
N VAL A 150 8.70 2.29 -2.96
CA VAL A 150 9.71 1.77 -2.04
C VAL A 150 9.30 0.42 -1.45
N GLU A 151 8.00 0.20 -1.22
CA GLU A 151 7.46 -1.00 -0.59
C GLU A 151 7.40 -2.21 -1.53
N SER A 152 6.91 -2.03 -2.75
CA SER A 152 6.62 -3.13 -3.66
C SER A 152 7.10 -2.92 -5.10
N ALA A 153 7.76 -1.79 -5.41
CA ALA A 153 7.97 -1.33 -6.77
C ALA A 153 6.64 -1.31 -7.57
N PHE A 154 5.57 -0.82 -6.96
CA PHE A 154 4.21 -0.76 -7.49
C PHE A 154 3.65 -2.11 -7.96
N ASN A 155 4.03 -3.20 -7.33
CA ASN A 155 3.52 -4.53 -7.66
C ASN A 155 2.33 -4.89 -6.75
N PRO A 156 1.07 -4.98 -7.27
CA PRO A 156 -0.09 -5.36 -6.47
C PRO A 156 -0.03 -6.81 -5.99
N ASP A 157 0.74 -7.65 -6.66
CA ASP A 157 0.93 -9.06 -6.33
C ASP A 157 2.11 -9.33 -5.40
N ALA A 158 2.81 -8.27 -4.97
CA ALA A 158 3.96 -8.43 -4.07
C ALA A 158 3.56 -9.10 -2.74
N TYR A 159 4.37 -10.05 -2.33
CA TYR A 159 4.21 -10.76 -1.07
C TYR A 159 5.57 -10.95 -0.40
N SER A 160 5.72 -10.48 0.84
CA SER A 160 6.99 -10.54 1.56
C SER A 160 7.10 -11.77 2.45
N HIS A 161 8.33 -12.12 2.84
CA HIS A 161 8.58 -13.20 3.83
C HIS A 161 7.94 -12.94 5.20
N ARG A 162 7.55 -11.71 5.50
CA ARG A 162 6.84 -11.30 6.72
C ARG A 162 5.31 -11.25 6.53
N ASN A 163 4.80 -11.89 5.46
CA ASN A 163 3.38 -11.92 5.11
C ASN A 163 2.77 -10.52 4.85
N ALA A 164 3.57 -9.54 4.47
CA ALA A 164 3.06 -8.28 3.94
C ALA A 164 2.68 -8.45 2.47
N ALA A 165 1.59 -7.82 2.03
CA ALA A 165 1.02 -8.02 0.69
C ALA A 165 0.58 -6.71 0.02
N GLY A 166 0.60 -6.72 -1.32
CA GLY A 166 0.07 -5.67 -2.18
C GLY A 166 0.99 -4.47 -2.35
N LEU A 167 0.48 -3.42 -3.02
CA LEU A 167 1.22 -2.17 -3.28
C LEU A 167 1.83 -1.58 -2.02
N TRP A 168 1.05 -1.53 -0.94
CA TRP A 168 1.32 -0.87 0.31
C TRP A 168 1.99 -1.78 1.35
N GLN A 169 2.23 -3.04 1.02
CA GLN A 169 2.85 -4.04 1.90
C GLN A 169 2.22 -4.12 3.30
N PHE A 170 0.87 -4.16 3.33
CA PHE A 170 0.18 -4.37 4.59
C PHE A 170 0.47 -5.75 5.18
N VAL A 171 0.88 -5.78 6.45
CA VAL A 171 0.86 -7.03 7.22
C VAL A 171 -0.59 -7.38 7.58
N SER A 172 -0.89 -8.66 7.67
CA SER A 172 -2.25 -9.20 7.80
C SER A 172 -3.06 -8.56 8.93
N ALA A 173 -2.48 -8.43 10.13
CA ALA A 173 -3.18 -7.85 11.28
C ALA A 173 -3.55 -6.38 11.06
N THR A 174 -2.59 -5.56 10.56
CA THR A 174 -2.82 -4.14 10.29
C THR A 174 -3.84 -3.96 9.19
N GLY A 175 -3.76 -4.75 8.09
CA GLY A 175 -4.75 -4.70 7.02
C GLY A 175 -6.17 -4.92 7.53
N ARG A 176 -6.39 -5.93 8.37
CA ARG A 176 -7.71 -6.18 8.99
C ARG A 176 -8.18 -5.03 9.88
N SER A 177 -7.28 -4.42 10.66
CA SER A 177 -7.63 -3.28 11.53
C SER A 177 -8.09 -2.05 10.72
N TYR A 178 -7.69 -1.95 9.46
CA TYR A 178 -8.11 -0.90 8.52
C TYR A 178 -9.10 -1.38 7.46
N GLY A 179 -9.85 -2.46 7.77
CA GLY A 179 -11.00 -2.92 7.00
C GLY A 179 -10.67 -3.71 5.73
N LEU A 180 -9.42 -4.16 5.54
CA LEU A 180 -9.05 -5.01 4.41
C LEU A 180 -9.42 -6.47 4.70
N GLU A 181 -10.41 -6.97 3.97
CA GLU A 181 -10.88 -8.34 4.09
C GLU A 181 -9.80 -9.34 3.65
N GLN A 182 -9.66 -10.41 4.41
CA GLN A 182 -8.70 -11.48 4.12
C GLN A 182 -9.37 -12.83 4.43
N THR A 183 -9.80 -13.49 3.39
CA THR A 183 -10.31 -14.85 3.40
C THR A 183 -9.40 -15.75 2.60
N TRP A 184 -9.75 -17.01 2.41
CA TRP A 184 -8.99 -17.90 1.54
C TRP A 184 -9.21 -17.61 0.03
N TRP A 185 -10.27 -16.86 -0.32
CA TRP A 185 -10.58 -16.42 -1.68
C TRP A 185 -10.14 -15.00 -1.99
N ILE A 186 -10.16 -14.12 -1.00
CA ILE A 186 -9.98 -12.68 -1.17
C ILE A 186 -8.88 -12.21 -0.24
N ASP A 187 -7.97 -11.41 -0.76
CA ASP A 187 -7.00 -10.64 0.02
C ASP A 187 -7.00 -9.19 -0.48
N GLU A 188 -7.79 -8.33 0.17
CA GLU A 188 -7.97 -6.93 -0.22
C GLU A 188 -6.72 -6.07 -0.01
N ARG A 189 -5.68 -6.57 0.66
CA ARG A 189 -4.38 -5.92 0.70
C ARG A 189 -3.75 -5.81 -0.69
N ARG A 190 -4.19 -6.66 -1.63
CA ARG A 190 -3.76 -6.70 -3.03
C ARG A 190 -4.68 -5.89 -3.95
N ASP A 191 -5.81 -5.39 -3.45
CA ASP A 191 -6.67 -4.44 -4.17
C ASP A 191 -6.04 -3.04 -4.09
N PRO A 192 -5.56 -2.46 -5.19
CA PRO A 192 -4.85 -1.17 -5.17
C PRO A 192 -5.69 -0.04 -4.59
N MET A 193 -6.99 -0.03 -4.85
CA MET A 193 -7.89 1.05 -4.44
C MET A 193 -8.25 0.97 -2.96
N LYS A 194 -8.59 -0.24 -2.48
CA LYS A 194 -8.92 -0.48 -1.08
C LYS A 194 -7.68 -0.32 -0.20
N ALA A 195 -6.55 -0.90 -0.64
CA ALA A 195 -5.30 -0.81 0.08
C ALA A 195 -4.79 0.65 0.16
N THR A 196 -4.96 1.46 -0.88
CA THR A 196 -4.61 2.89 -0.84
C THR A 196 -5.43 3.62 0.22
N ARG A 197 -6.76 3.43 0.23
CA ARG A 197 -7.61 4.05 1.26
C ARG A 197 -7.17 3.67 2.66
N ALA A 198 -7.01 2.38 2.93
CA ALA A 198 -6.57 1.87 4.22
C ALA A 198 -5.18 2.39 4.63
N ALA A 199 -4.25 2.52 3.67
CA ALA A 199 -2.92 3.05 3.94
C ALA A 199 -2.94 4.52 4.33
N LEU A 200 -3.75 5.33 3.66
CA LEU A 200 -3.90 6.74 4.00
C LEU A 200 -4.60 6.91 5.34
N ASP A 201 -5.66 6.15 5.65
CA ASP A 201 -6.31 6.14 6.97
C ASP A 201 -5.29 5.79 8.09
N TYR A 202 -4.42 4.80 7.83
CA TYR A 202 -3.37 4.42 8.78
C TYR A 202 -2.31 5.52 8.93
N LEU A 203 -1.84 6.10 7.83
CA LEU A 203 -0.85 7.18 7.85
C LEU A 203 -1.37 8.43 8.57
N GLU A 204 -2.64 8.82 8.36
CA GLU A 204 -3.27 9.93 9.09
C GLU A 204 -3.36 9.64 10.59
N SER A 205 -3.72 8.40 10.98
CA SER A 205 -3.75 8.02 12.40
C SER A 205 -2.35 8.07 13.04
N LEU A 206 -1.32 7.66 12.30
CA LEU A 206 0.07 7.75 12.77
C LEU A 206 0.56 9.20 12.83
N TYR A 207 0.20 10.03 11.87
CA TYR A 207 0.51 11.45 11.87
C TYR A 207 -0.05 12.15 13.10
N ALA A 208 -1.32 11.88 13.43
CA ALA A 208 -1.93 12.39 14.66
C ALA A 208 -1.26 11.83 15.93
N GLU A 209 -0.87 10.54 15.94
CA GLU A 209 -0.19 9.91 17.08
C GLU A 209 1.20 10.52 17.35
N PHE A 210 1.90 11.00 16.32
CA PHE A 210 3.28 11.48 16.42
C PHE A 210 3.43 12.99 16.27
N ASP A 211 2.52 13.76 16.88
CA ASP A 211 2.58 15.22 16.96
C ASP A 211 2.72 15.91 15.60
N GLN A 212 2.05 15.39 14.58
CA GLN A 212 2.08 15.90 13.20
C GLN A 212 3.46 15.85 12.52
N ASP A 213 4.31 14.92 12.92
CA ASP A 213 5.59 14.67 12.29
C ASP A 213 5.49 13.53 11.26
N TRP A 214 5.44 13.87 9.96
CA TRP A 214 5.31 12.90 8.88
C TRP A 214 6.44 11.86 8.84
N LEU A 215 7.67 12.24 9.19
CA LEU A 215 8.77 11.28 9.16
C LEU A 215 8.66 10.25 10.29
N LEU A 216 8.15 10.67 11.45
CA LEU A 216 7.80 9.72 12.52
C LEU A 216 6.63 8.83 12.15
N ALA A 217 5.62 9.38 11.46
CA ALA A 217 4.49 8.61 10.95
C ALA A 217 4.95 7.56 9.92
N LEU A 218 5.79 7.94 8.97
CA LEU A 218 6.40 7.03 7.99
C LEU A 218 7.28 5.95 8.65
N ALA A 219 8.05 6.33 9.69
CA ALA A 219 8.82 5.37 10.46
C ALA A 219 7.90 4.37 11.19
N ALA A 220 6.79 4.86 11.75
CA ALA A 220 5.81 4.01 12.44
C ALA A 220 5.06 3.10 11.46
N TYR A 221 4.76 3.57 10.26
CA TYR A 221 4.21 2.74 9.19
C TYR A 221 5.11 1.53 8.89
N ASN A 222 6.42 1.79 8.72
CA ASN A 222 7.42 0.77 8.37
C ASN A 222 7.73 -0.19 9.54
N THR A 223 7.91 0.31 10.77
CA THR A 223 8.40 -0.52 11.88
C THR A 223 7.38 -0.78 12.99
N GLY A 224 6.20 -0.16 12.91
CA GLY A 224 5.16 -0.17 13.94
C GLY A 224 5.33 0.96 14.97
N SER A 225 4.21 1.58 15.37
CA SER A 225 4.17 2.74 16.29
C SER A 225 4.84 2.45 17.65
N GLY A 226 4.71 1.22 18.16
CA GLY A 226 5.35 0.80 19.41
C GLY A 226 6.88 0.92 19.41
N ASN A 227 7.54 0.64 18.28
CA ASN A 227 8.98 0.77 18.15
C ASN A 227 9.42 2.24 18.14
N VAL A 228 8.70 3.09 17.42
CA VAL A 228 8.96 4.54 17.37
C VAL A 228 8.75 5.17 18.75
N ARG A 229 7.64 4.88 19.44
CA ARG A 229 7.41 5.34 20.83
C ARG A 229 8.52 4.90 21.78
N ARG A 230 9.00 3.67 21.65
CA ARG A 230 10.11 3.18 22.48
C ARG A 230 11.41 3.93 22.18
N ALA A 231 11.69 4.24 20.92
CA ALA A 231 12.87 5.00 20.53
C ALA A 231 12.81 6.45 21.05
N LEU A 232 11.66 7.12 20.91
CA LEU A 232 11.42 8.45 21.45
C LEU A 232 11.62 8.53 22.97
N ARG A 233 11.08 7.55 23.73
CA ARG A 233 11.29 7.50 25.20
C ARG A 233 12.75 7.30 25.61
N LYS A 234 13.56 6.64 24.79
CA LYS A 234 15.00 6.44 25.06
C LYS A 234 15.87 7.63 24.69
N GLN A 235 15.35 8.53 23.90
CA GLN A 235 16.06 9.73 23.47
C GLN A 235 16.02 10.78 24.60
N LYS A 236 17.19 11.04 25.18
CA LYS A 236 17.28 11.93 26.35
C LYS A 236 17.37 13.43 26.00
N LYS A 237 17.78 13.77 24.77
CA LYS A 237 17.96 15.15 24.30
C LYS A 237 17.66 15.22 22.80
N ILE A 238 16.82 16.16 22.41
CA ILE A 238 16.59 16.50 21.01
C ILE A 238 17.42 17.73 20.73
N THR A 239 18.37 17.63 19.80
CA THR A 239 19.23 18.75 19.38
C THR A 239 18.87 19.11 17.94
N ASN A 240 17.65 19.61 17.74
CA ASN A 240 17.17 19.93 16.39
C ASN A 240 17.31 21.42 16.11
N ASP A 241 18.53 21.86 15.77
CA ASP A 241 18.80 23.26 15.43
C ASP A 241 18.47 23.62 13.97
N GLN A 242 18.16 22.62 13.13
CA GLN A 242 17.96 22.79 11.67
C GLN A 242 16.51 22.63 11.19
N GLY A 243 15.55 22.49 12.11
CA GLY A 243 14.13 22.28 11.74
C GLY A 243 13.80 20.92 11.13
N TYR A 244 14.73 19.97 11.14
CA TYR A 244 14.47 18.61 10.69
C TYR A 244 13.54 17.87 11.65
N SER A 245 12.85 16.84 11.13
CA SER A 245 12.06 15.91 11.94
C SER A 245 12.91 15.23 13.03
N ARG A 246 12.30 14.96 14.19
CA ARG A 246 12.91 14.17 15.28
C ARG A 246 13.31 12.76 14.85
N PHE A 247 12.74 12.24 13.76
CA PHE A 247 13.08 10.93 13.19
C PHE A 247 14.58 10.74 13.00
N TRP A 248 15.31 11.78 12.55
CA TRP A 248 16.73 11.68 12.20
C TRP A 248 17.64 11.34 13.38
N GLU A 249 17.21 11.64 14.59
CA GLU A 249 17.96 11.38 15.82
C GLU A 249 17.60 10.04 16.48
N LEU A 250 16.57 9.33 15.98
CA LEU A 250 16.09 8.11 16.59
C LEU A 250 16.99 6.90 16.29
N LYS A 251 17.23 6.09 17.32
CA LYS A 251 17.88 4.79 17.19
C LYS A 251 16.86 3.74 16.77
N LEU A 252 16.59 3.64 15.47
CA LEU A 252 15.74 2.65 14.84
C LEU A 252 16.57 1.59 14.10
N SER A 253 15.92 0.54 13.60
CA SER A 253 16.56 -0.48 12.76
C SER A 253 17.19 0.12 11.51
N GLY A 254 18.21 -0.52 10.94
CA GLY A 254 18.82 -0.07 9.68
C GLY A 254 17.81 0.00 8.54
N GLU A 255 16.88 -0.95 8.49
CA GLU A 255 15.79 -0.98 7.51
C GLU A 255 14.95 0.29 7.58
N THR A 256 14.43 0.66 8.77
CA THR A 256 13.62 1.86 8.96
C THR A 256 14.41 3.14 8.72
N ARG A 257 15.67 3.19 9.13
CA ARG A 257 16.54 4.36 8.89
C ARG A 257 16.88 4.58 7.42
N ASP A 258 16.79 3.56 6.58
CA ASP A 258 16.98 3.66 5.13
C ASP A 258 15.65 3.87 4.39
N HIS A 259 14.50 3.45 4.95
CA HIS A 259 13.19 3.51 4.30
C HIS A 259 12.76 4.94 3.99
N ILE A 260 12.73 5.82 5.00
CA ILE A 260 12.31 7.22 4.83
C ILE A 260 13.24 7.99 3.89
N PRO A 261 14.59 7.92 4.04
CA PRO A 261 15.49 8.53 3.06
C PRO A 261 15.31 8.04 1.63
N ARG A 262 14.87 6.80 1.42
CA ARG A 262 14.55 6.29 0.07
C ARG A 262 13.34 7.01 -0.53
N ILE A 263 12.28 7.23 0.24
CA ILE A 263 11.10 7.97 -0.20
C ILE A 263 11.48 9.40 -0.57
N LEU A 264 12.21 10.10 0.29
CA LEU A 264 12.63 11.49 0.06
C LEU A 264 13.61 11.61 -1.12
N ALA A 265 14.53 10.66 -1.27
CA ALA A 265 15.44 10.63 -2.41
C ALA A 265 14.70 10.34 -3.74
N LEU A 266 13.65 9.52 -3.68
CA LEU A 266 12.78 9.30 -4.85
C LEU A 266 12.03 10.57 -5.22
N ALA A 267 11.53 11.33 -4.23
CA ALA A 267 10.90 12.63 -4.47
C ALA A 267 11.88 13.59 -5.18
N LEU A 268 13.14 13.67 -4.75
CA LEU A 268 14.19 14.46 -5.43
C LEU A 268 14.41 14.02 -6.88
N VAL A 269 14.42 12.70 -7.15
CA VAL A 269 14.54 12.20 -8.54
C VAL A 269 13.33 12.60 -9.36
N VAL A 270 12.13 12.54 -8.80
CA VAL A 270 10.89 12.96 -9.48
C VAL A 270 10.90 14.47 -9.72
N GLU A 271 11.38 15.25 -8.76
CA GLU A 271 11.48 16.70 -8.85
C GLU A 271 12.41 17.14 -9.99
N ASN A 272 13.64 16.59 -10.04
CA ASN A 272 14.67 16.97 -11.01
C ASN A 272 15.35 15.75 -11.66
N PRO A 273 14.63 14.94 -12.45
CA PRO A 273 15.17 13.66 -12.95
C PRO A 273 16.44 13.84 -13.80
N LYS A 274 16.52 14.91 -14.59
CA LYS A 274 17.69 15.20 -15.47
C LYS A 274 18.95 15.48 -14.66
N GLU A 275 18.85 16.21 -13.55
CA GLU A 275 19.99 16.50 -12.66
C GLU A 275 20.53 15.23 -12.01
N HIS A 276 19.68 14.23 -11.87
CA HIS A 276 20.04 12.97 -11.26
C HIS A 276 20.41 11.88 -12.27
N GLY A 277 20.42 12.24 -13.58
CA GLY A 277 20.79 11.33 -14.65
C GLY A 277 19.74 10.23 -14.91
N ILE A 278 18.49 10.46 -14.48
CA ILE A 278 17.37 9.54 -14.65
C ILE A 278 16.43 10.06 -15.74
N LYS A 279 16.04 9.17 -16.64
CA LYS A 279 14.98 9.43 -17.62
C LYS A 279 13.67 8.89 -17.10
N LEU A 280 12.80 9.76 -16.58
CA LEU A 280 11.43 9.39 -16.25
C LEU A 280 10.59 9.42 -17.53
N LEU A 281 10.10 8.25 -17.95
CA LEU A 281 9.13 8.16 -19.03
C LEU A 281 7.78 8.69 -18.56
N PRO A 282 7.03 9.44 -19.37
CA PRO A 282 5.79 10.05 -18.97
C PRO A 282 4.72 9.00 -18.63
N ILE A 283 3.86 9.35 -17.67
CA ILE A 283 2.62 8.65 -17.36
C ILE A 283 1.49 9.66 -17.56
N ALA A 284 0.56 9.36 -18.46
CA ALA A 284 -0.55 10.27 -18.73
C ALA A 284 -1.38 10.49 -17.45
N ASN A 285 -1.68 11.78 -17.15
CA ASN A 285 -2.50 12.17 -16.00
C ASN A 285 -3.97 11.92 -16.33
N LYS A 286 -4.38 10.65 -16.33
CA LYS A 286 -5.74 10.22 -16.61
C LYS A 286 -6.10 8.99 -15.79
N LYS A 287 -7.40 8.81 -15.57
CA LYS A 287 -7.94 7.63 -14.93
C LYS A 287 -7.81 6.41 -15.83
N TYR A 288 -7.28 5.31 -15.29
CA TYR A 288 -7.16 4.03 -15.96
C TYR A 288 -8.15 2.99 -15.42
N LEU A 289 -8.59 3.13 -14.16
CA LEU A 289 -9.45 2.17 -13.49
C LEU A 289 -10.85 2.75 -13.31
N TYR A 290 -11.85 2.00 -13.74
CA TYR A 290 -13.26 2.35 -13.55
C TYR A 290 -13.96 1.25 -12.76
N ARG A 291 -14.79 1.65 -11.79
CA ARG A 291 -15.64 0.71 -11.08
C ARG A 291 -16.93 0.52 -11.87
N VAL A 292 -17.19 -0.72 -12.25
CA VAL A 292 -18.47 -1.11 -12.87
C VAL A 292 -19.26 -1.93 -11.85
N THR A 293 -20.50 -1.52 -11.57
CA THR A 293 -21.41 -2.30 -10.74
C THR A 293 -22.27 -3.17 -11.63
N LEU A 294 -22.21 -4.47 -11.40
CA LEU A 294 -23.01 -5.44 -12.14
C LEU A 294 -24.25 -5.81 -11.34
N SER A 295 -25.40 -5.94 -12.00
CA SER A 295 -26.67 -6.35 -11.38
C SER A 295 -26.75 -7.85 -11.11
N ALA A 296 -25.85 -8.65 -11.71
CA ALA A 296 -25.77 -10.09 -11.55
C ALA A 296 -24.33 -10.58 -11.70
N GLN A 297 -24.09 -11.81 -11.26
CA GLN A 297 -22.82 -12.49 -11.48
C GLN A 297 -22.59 -12.73 -12.97
N ILE A 298 -21.39 -12.40 -13.46
CA ILE A 298 -20.97 -12.68 -14.84
C ILE A 298 -19.71 -13.53 -14.84
N ASP A 299 -19.51 -14.22 -15.95
CA ASP A 299 -18.26 -14.95 -16.22
C ASP A 299 -17.09 -14.00 -16.46
N LEU A 300 -15.90 -14.34 -15.95
CA LEU A 300 -14.71 -13.49 -16.06
C LEU A 300 -14.26 -13.28 -17.51
N SER A 301 -14.46 -14.26 -18.40
CA SER A 301 -14.13 -14.11 -19.82
C SER A 301 -15.09 -13.16 -20.53
N LEU A 302 -16.35 -13.13 -20.12
CA LEU A 302 -17.31 -12.12 -20.58
C LEU A 302 -16.95 -10.74 -20.06
N ALA A 303 -16.58 -10.63 -18.76
CA ALA A 303 -16.15 -9.37 -18.17
C ALA A 303 -14.93 -8.79 -18.91
N ALA A 304 -13.93 -9.62 -19.23
CA ALA A 304 -12.76 -9.21 -19.99
C ALA A 304 -13.13 -8.66 -21.37
N ARG A 305 -14.02 -9.35 -22.12
CA ARG A 305 -14.48 -8.87 -23.43
C ARG A 305 -15.32 -7.60 -23.40
N LEU A 306 -15.92 -7.28 -22.26
CA LEU A 306 -16.69 -6.03 -22.10
C LEU A 306 -15.80 -4.86 -21.68
N ALA A 307 -14.57 -5.14 -21.22
CA ALA A 307 -13.59 -4.15 -20.78
C ALA A 307 -12.64 -3.67 -21.91
N ASP A 308 -12.56 -4.42 -23.03
CA ASP A 308 -11.82 -4.07 -24.25
C ASP A 308 -12.65 -3.12 -25.15
#